data_472e35b4acfeeb47a097d46c0bc13ea9
#
_entry.id   472e35b4acfeeb47a097d46c0bc13ea9
#
_cell.length_a   1.000
_cell.length_b   1.000
_cell.length_c   1.000
_cell.angle_alpha   90.00
_cell.angle_beta   90.00
_cell.angle_gamma   90.00
#
_symmetry.space_group_name_H-M   'P 1'
#
loop_
_entity.id
_entity.type
_entity.pdbx_description
1 polymer ?
#
loop_
_entity_poly.entity_id
_entity_poly.type
_entity_poly.pdbx_seq_one_letter_code
_entity_poly.pdbx_strand_id
1 'polypeptide(L)'
;MKKRKIPLRTCVVTGEKLDKRDLLRIVKDKDGNVSVDLTGKMNGRGAYIKKDVTVLEEAIKKKSLEKKLECEISDEVYDEIRKILEN
;
A
#
# COMPACT_ATOMS: atom_id res chain seq x y z
N MET A 1 -24.32 16.95 17.35
CA MET A 1 -23.20 16.08 17.66
C MET A 1 -22.34 15.82 16.43
N LYS A 2 -21.06 16.00 16.54
CA LYS A 2 -20.17 15.82 15.42
C LYS A 2 -19.78 14.37 15.24
N LYS A 3 -19.99 13.87 14.05
CA LYS A 3 -19.47 12.56 13.71
C LYS A 3 -18.02 12.68 13.28
N ARG A 4 -17.19 11.81 13.82
CA ARG A 4 -15.81 11.77 13.40
C ARG A 4 -15.73 11.19 11.99
N LYS A 5 -15.15 11.95 11.09
CA LYS A 5 -14.92 11.46 9.73
C LYS A 5 -13.68 10.60 9.72
N ILE A 6 -13.84 9.39 9.24
CA ILE A 6 -12.70 8.49 9.07
C ILE A 6 -12.14 8.75 7.68
N PRO A 7 -10.86 9.18 7.57
CA PRO A 7 -10.28 9.42 6.26
C PRO A 7 -10.22 8.13 5.45
N LEU A 8 -10.70 8.19 4.23
CA LEU A 8 -10.60 7.08 3.33
C LEU A 8 -9.38 7.25 2.44
N ARG A 9 -8.78 6.13 2.08
CA ARG A 9 -7.65 6.13 1.15
C ARG A 9 -8.03 5.28 -0.05
N THR A 10 -7.37 5.53 -1.16
CA THR A 10 -7.69 4.85 -2.41
C THR A 10 -6.71 3.71 -2.67
N CYS A 11 -7.25 2.52 -2.92
CA CYS A 11 -6.44 1.39 -3.37
C CYS A 11 -5.94 1.68 -4.78
N VAL A 12 -4.62 1.62 -4.99
CA VAL A 12 -4.04 1.96 -6.29
C VAL A 12 -4.37 0.94 -7.38
N VAL A 13 -4.83 -0.24 -6.97
CA VAL A 13 -5.17 -1.31 -7.92
C VAL A 13 -6.63 -1.26 -8.32
N THR A 14 -7.52 -1.23 -7.32
CA THR A 14 -8.96 -1.33 -7.57
C THR A 14 -9.66 0.02 -7.72
N GLY A 15 -9.03 1.08 -7.22
CA GLY A 15 -9.66 2.40 -7.20
C GLY A 15 -10.68 2.58 -6.10
N GLU A 16 -10.88 1.56 -5.27
CA GLU A 16 -11.83 1.64 -4.16
C GLU A 16 -11.30 2.55 -3.06
N LYS A 17 -12.22 3.28 -2.44
CA LYS A 17 -11.89 4.10 -1.28
C LYS A 17 -12.26 3.31 -0.04
N LEU A 18 -11.29 3.04 0.78
CA LEU A 18 -11.45 2.17 1.93
C LEU A 18 -10.85 2.82 3.18
N ASP A 19 -11.28 2.32 4.34
CA ASP A 19 -10.69 2.69 5.62
C ASP A 19 -9.24 2.20 5.63
N LYS A 20 -8.34 2.97 6.22
CA LYS A 20 -6.93 2.58 6.28
C LYS A 20 -6.69 1.21 6.94
N ARG A 21 -7.65 0.76 7.76
CA ARG A 21 -7.55 -0.56 8.39
C ARG A 21 -7.70 -1.70 7.40
N ASP A 22 -8.35 -1.42 6.28
CA ASP A 22 -8.55 -2.40 5.21
C ASP A 22 -7.50 -2.28 4.12
N LEU A 23 -6.53 -1.40 4.33
CA LEU A 23 -5.48 -1.11 3.36
C LEU A 23 -4.11 -1.32 3.97
N LEU A 24 -3.16 -1.66 3.12
CA LEU A 24 -1.76 -1.75 3.50
C LEU A 24 -1.02 -0.60 2.84
N ARG A 25 -0.23 0.11 3.60
CA ARG A 25 0.52 1.27 3.09
C ARG A 25 1.94 0.86 2.73
N ILE A 26 2.34 1.20 1.51
CA ILE A 26 3.70 0.96 1.03
C ILE A 26 4.33 2.34 0.87
N VAL A 27 5.50 2.55 1.43
CA VAL A 27 6.15 3.86 1.47
C VAL A 27 7.50 3.83 0.78
N LYS A 28 7.74 4.88 0.00
CA LYS A 28 9.07 5.15 -0.54
C LYS A 28 9.61 6.38 0.19
N ASP A 29 10.75 6.23 0.87
CA ASP A 29 11.33 7.36 1.59
C ASP A 29 12.13 8.25 0.63
N LYS A 30 12.72 9.33 1.17
CA LYS A 30 13.44 10.29 0.37
C LYS A 30 14.71 9.70 -0.27
N ASP A 31 15.21 8.61 0.28
CA ASP A 31 16.39 7.94 -0.25
C ASP A 31 16.04 6.89 -1.29
N GLY A 32 14.76 6.73 -1.58
CA GLY A 32 14.31 5.77 -2.57
C GLY A 32 14.06 4.38 -2.02
N ASN A 33 14.16 4.19 -0.71
CA ASN A 33 13.91 2.88 -0.10
C ASN A 33 12.41 2.65 0.06
N VAL A 34 11.97 1.46 -0.34
CA VAL A 34 10.57 1.09 -0.26
C VAL A 34 10.38 0.09 0.87
N SER A 35 9.36 0.30 1.67
CA SER A 35 9.05 -0.61 2.76
C SER A 35 7.55 -0.60 3.06
N VAL A 36 7.12 -1.61 3.82
CA VAL A 36 5.73 -1.69 4.28
C VAL A 36 5.61 -0.88 5.57
N ASP A 37 4.66 0.03 5.59
CA ASP A 37 4.44 0.87 6.77
C ASP A 37 3.26 0.35 7.56
N LEU A 38 3.55 -0.39 8.61
CA LEU A 38 2.52 -0.96 9.48
C LEU A 38 1.97 0.06 10.47
N THR A 39 2.69 1.15 10.69
CA THR A 39 2.28 2.17 11.65
C THR A 39 1.44 3.29 11.03
N GLY A 40 1.58 3.49 9.72
CA GLY A 40 0.94 4.60 9.03
C GLY A 40 1.60 5.94 9.29
N LYS A 41 2.77 5.93 9.95
CA LYS A 41 3.45 7.17 10.36
C LYS A 41 4.78 7.40 9.67
N MET A 42 5.21 6.50 8.82
CA MET A 42 6.49 6.65 8.14
C MET A 42 6.43 7.81 7.14
N ASN A 43 7.51 8.59 7.12
CA ASN A 43 7.63 9.71 6.20
C ASN A 43 7.99 9.21 4.81
N GLY A 44 7.36 9.80 3.81
CA GLY A 44 7.66 9.46 2.44
C GLY A 44 6.40 9.41 1.60
N ARG A 45 6.58 9.02 0.35
CA ARG A 45 5.45 8.90 -0.57
C ARG A 45 4.78 7.54 -0.36
N GLY A 46 3.50 7.57 -0.09
CA GLY A 46 2.76 6.36 0.22
C GLY A 46 1.81 5.93 -0.88
N ALA A 47 1.61 4.63 -0.97
CA ALA A 47 0.61 4.03 -1.84
C ALA A 47 -0.14 2.98 -1.03
N TYR A 48 -1.43 2.86 -1.28
CA TYR A 48 -2.26 1.93 -0.53
C TYR A 48 -2.78 0.83 -1.43
N ILE A 49 -2.80 -0.39 -0.91
CA ILE A 49 -3.45 -1.51 -1.58
C ILE A 49 -4.40 -2.20 -0.60
N LYS A 50 -5.47 -2.75 -1.12
CA LYS A 50 -6.43 -3.51 -0.32
C LYS A 50 -5.74 -4.74 0.27
N LYS A 51 -6.10 -5.12 1.49
CA LYS A 51 -5.53 -6.29 2.15
C LYS A 51 -6.12 -7.57 1.59
N ASP A 52 -5.69 -7.92 0.40
CA ASP A 52 -6.21 -9.06 -0.35
C ASP A 52 -5.10 -9.57 -1.25
N VAL A 53 -4.81 -10.86 -1.16
CA VAL A 53 -3.74 -11.46 -1.98
C VAL A 53 -4.02 -11.30 -3.47
N THR A 54 -5.29 -11.39 -3.85
CA THR A 54 -5.67 -11.21 -5.26
C THR A 54 -5.31 -9.80 -5.74
N VAL A 55 -5.54 -8.80 -4.88
CA VAL A 55 -5.19 -7.42 -5.20
C VAL A 55 -3.68 -7.26 -5.30
N LEU A 56 -2.93 -7.93 -4.41
CA LEU A 56 -1.48 -7.92 -4.48
C LEU A 56 -0.99 -8.51 -5.81
N GLU A 57 -1.56 -9.62 -6.24
CA GLU A 57 -1.18 -10.23 -7.51
C GLU A 57 -1.43 -9.28 -8.68
N GLU A 58 -2.55 -8.57 -8.65
CA GLU A 58 -2.84 -7.56 -9.67
C GLU A 58 -1.85 -6.41 -9.61
N ALA A 59 -1.47 -5.99 -8.41
CA ALA A 59 -0.50 -4.91 -8.24
C ALA A 59 0.85 -5.27 -8.86
N ILE A 60 1.28 -6.51 -8.67
CA ILE A 60 2.53 -7.00 -9.24
C ILE A 60 2.43 -7.03 -10.77
N LYS A 61 1.35 -7.59 -11.26
CA LYS A 61 1.13 -7.78 -12.70
C LYS A 61 1.06 -6.45 -13.45
N LYS A 62 0.33 -5.50 -12.87
CA LYS A 62 0.12 -4.20 -13.51
C LYS A 62 1.15 -3.16 -13.11
N LYS A 63 2.05 -3.52 -12.20
CA LYS A 63 3.06 -2.61 -11.65
C LYS A 63 2.44 -1.34 -11.08
N SER A 64 1.29 -1.51 -10.39
CA SER A 64 0.54 -0.39 -9.85
C SER A 64 1.31 0.39 -8.80
N LEU A 65 2.05 -0.31 -7.93
CA LEU A 65 2.85 0.33 -6.90
C LEU A 65 4.05 1.06 -7.50
N GLU A 66 4.71 0.44 -8.48
CA GLU A 66 5.84 1.07 -9.15
C GLU A 66 5.42 2.37 -9.83
N LYS A 67 4.26 2.36 -10.47
CA LYS A 67 3.75 3.56 -11.12
C LYS A 67 3.41 4.65 -10.12
N LYS A 68 2.77 4.28 -9.02
CA LYS A 68 2.38 5.26 -8.02
C LYS A 68 3.57 5.86 -7.29
N LEU A 69 4.54 5.02 -6.94
CA LEU A 69 5.72 5.46 -6.20
C LEU A 69 6.85 5.93 -7.11
N GLU A 70 6.71 5.74 -8.41
CA GLU A 70 7.68 6.16 -9.42
C GLU A 70 9.06 5.56 -9.15
N CYS A 71 9.09 4.28 -8.83
CA CYS A 71 10.33 3.56 -8.58
C CYS A 71 10.11 2.07 -8.76
N GLU A 72 11.20 1.32 -8.82
CA GLU A 72 11.10 -0.13 -8.86
C GLU A 72 10.91 -0.67 -7.45
N ILE A 73 10.18 -1.77 -7.36
CA ILE A 73 9.95 -2.45 -6.08
C ILE A 73 10.54 -3.84 -6.18
N SER A 74 11.40 -4.17 -5.21
CA SER A 74 12.08 -5.46 -5.21
C SER A 74 11.13 -6.60 -4.86
N ASP A 75 11.50 -7.80 -5.27
CA ASP A 75 10.73 -8.99 -4.93
C ASP A 75 10.66 -9.20 -3.42
N GLU A 76 11.69 -8.76 -2.72
CA GLU A 76 11.71 -8.86 -1.25
C GLU A 76 10.58 -8.07 -0.60
N VAL A 77 10.28 -6.89 -1.12
CA VAL A 77 9.18 -6.08 -0.62
C VAL A 77 7.85 -6.77 -0.90
N TYR A 78 7.69 -7.31 -2.10
CA TYR A 78 6.47 -8.04 -2.44
C TYR A 78 6.30 -9.29 -1.57
N ASP A 79 7.39 -9.98 -1.28
CA ASP A 79 7.35 -11.15 -0.40
C ASP A 79 6.91 -10.76 1.01
N GLU A 80 7.40 -9.63 1.49
CA GLU A 80 7.01 -9.13 2.80
C GLU A 80 5.52 -8.82 2.85
N ILE A 81 5.01 -8.18 1.81
CA ILE A 81 3.59 -7.87 1.72
C ILE A 81 2.78 -9.16 1.73
N ARG A 82 3.21 -10.14 0.96
CA ARG A 82 2.52 -11.43 0.87
C ARG A 82 2.46 -12.11 2.24
N LYS A 83 3.55 -12.11 2.96
CA LYS A 83 3.59 -12.70 4.31
C LYS A 83 2.61 -12.01 5.25
N ILE A 84 2.53 -10.70 5.18
CA ILE A 84 1.61 -9.94 6.01
C ILE A 84 0.17 -10.30 5.68
N LEU A 85 -0.15 -10.42 4.40
CA LEU A 85 -1.51 -10.71 3.96
C LEU A 85 -1.94 -12.15 4.24
N GLU A 86 -0.98 -13.07 4.33
CA GLU A 86 -1.27 -14.48 4.55
C GLU A 86 -1.34 -14.86 6.03
N ASN A 87 -0.99 -13.96 6.90
CA ASN A 87 -1.06 -14.21 8.34
C ASN A 87 -2.48 -13.99 8.86
#